data_7ac35dc268204c22788659f2d6d18d46
#
_entry.id   7ac35dc268204c22788659f2d6d18d46
#
_cell.length_a   1.000
_cell.length_b   1.000
_cell.length_c   1.000
_cell.angle_alpha   90.00
_cell.angle_beta   90.00
_cell.angle_gamma   90.00
#
_symmetry.space_group_name_H-M   'P 1'
#
loop_
_entity.id
_entity.type
_entity.pdbx_description
1 polymer ?
#
loop_
_entity_poly.entity_id
_entity_poly.type
_entity_poly.pdbx_seq_one_letter_code
_entity_poly.pdbx_strand_id
1 'polypeptide(L)'
;YWQQAHAMDVVIYSYERIKDKNPALAATYKNYFKLWFDNKANNYHHSDSDETGFLNPFTDDMCWICLTLIHLSEATGDAVYINMAKNIYDTHIITRAWTDAKGTGLPWKSDDKSRNACTNSPGCLVAAKLYRKFGGENYLEDAKMLYKYIVGSLLKSDGRVEEPPLTYTQGTFGEACRQLYHITQEREYMRKAELVINYTM
;
A
#
# COMPACT_ATOMS: atom_id res chain seq x y z
N TYR A 1 -13.60 3.69 -1.17
CA TYR A 1 -12.57 2.68 -0.94
C TYR A 1 -11.41 3.25 -0.12
N TRP A 2 -10.54 4.09 -0.69
CA TRP A 2 -9.38 4.61 0.04
C TRP A 2 -9.74 5.36 1.34
N GLN A 3 -10.83 6.13 1.36
CA GLN A 3 -11.28 6.81 2.60
C GLN A 3 -11.62 5.81 3.71
N GLN A 4 -12.23 4.69 3.37
CA GLN A 4 -12.55 3.65 4.35
C GLN A 4 -11.28 2.92 4.83
N ALA A 5 -10.30 2.69 3.96
CA ALA A 5 -9.00 2.15 4.33
C ALA A 5 -8.32 3.05 5.37
N HIS A 6 -8.21 4.35 5.09
CA HIS A 6 -7.59 5.30 6.03
C HIS A 6 -8.41 5.48 7.32
N ALA A 7 -9.74 5.46 7.25
CA ALA A 7 -10.57 5.48 8.46
C ALA A 7 -10.32 4.24 9.32
N MET A 8 -10.17 3.07 8.69
CA MET A 8 -9.83 1.84 9.41
C MET A 8 -8.44 1.91 10.03
N ASP A 9 -7.44 2.50 9.37
CA ASP A 9 -6.11 2.71 9.95
C ASP A 9 -6.16 3.53 11.24
N VAL A 10 -7.00 4.58 11.30
CA VAL A 10 -7.21 5.35 12.54
C VAL A 10 -7.77 4.46 13.67
N VAL A 11 -8.69 3.56 13.35
CA VAL A 11 -9.25 2.61 14.33
C VAL A 11 -8.18 1.60 14.76
N ILE A 12 -7.32 1.13 13.87
CA ILE A 12 -6.20 0.23 14.18
C ILE A 12 -5.20 0.93 15.12
N TYR A 13 -4.77 2.16 14.82
CA TYR A 13 -3.91 2.94 15.72
C TYR A 13 -4.56 3.16 17.11
N SER A 14 -5.86 3.38 17.16
CA SER A 14 -6.58 3.50 18.44
C SER A 14 -6.55 2.19 19.21
N TYR A 15 -6.75 1.06 18.54
CA TYR A 15 -6.63 -0.27 19.12
C TYR A 15 -5.22 -0.52 19.68
N GLU A 16 -4.17 -0.23 18.91
CA GLU A 16 -2.78 -0.43 19.37
C GLU A 16 -2.44 0.35 20.64
N ARG A 17 -2.98 1.56 20.80
CA ARG A 17 -2.78 2.38 22.00
C ARG A 17 -3.43 1.83 23.25
N ILE A 18 -4.51 1.07 23.09
CA ILE A 18 -5.35 0.67 24.23
C ILE A 18 -5.35 -0.84 24.52
N LYS A 19 -4.89 -1.67 23.58
CA LYS A 19 -5.06 -3.13 23.65
C LYS A 19 -4.54 -3.76 24.94
N ASP A 20 -3.45 -3.22 25.49
CA ASP A 20 -2.84 -3.70 26.73
C ASP A 20 -3.38 -2.99 27.98
N LYS A 21 -4.12 -1.88 27.82
CA LYS A 21 -4.62 -1.03 28.91
C LYS A 21 -6.11 -1.23 29.17
N ASN A 22 -6.88 -1.57 28.16
CA ASN A 22 -8.32 -1.76 28.24
C ASN A 22 -8.79 -2.95 27.38
N PRO A 23 -8.71 -4.19 27.92
CA PRO A 23 -9.06 -5.39 27.17
C PRO A 23 -10.51 -5.40 26.65
N ALA A 24 -11.45 -4.82 27.39
CA ALA A 24 -12.85 -4.76 26.97
C ALA A 24 -13.03 -3.88 25.72
N LEU A 25 -12.42 -2.71 25.71
CA LEU A 25 -12.45 -1.82 24.54
C LEU A 25 -11.64 -2.42 23.37
N ALA A 26 -10.53 -3.10 23.66
CA ALA A 26 -9.76 -3.82 22.64
C ALA A 26 -10.61 -4.91 21.95
N ALA A 27 -11.41 -5.66 22.72
CA ALA A 27 -12.34 -6.64 22.16
C ALA A 27 -13.40 -5.98 21.27
N THR A 28 -13.91 -4.80 21.64
CA THR A 28 -14.83 -4.03 20.81
C THR A 28 -14.20 -3.65 19.46
N TYR A 29 -12.96 -3.16 19.46
CA TYR A 29 -12.25 -2.84 18.20
C TYR A 29 -12.00 -4.08 17.34
N LYS A 30 -11.61 -5.22 17.94
CA LYS A 30 -11.46 -6.48 17.20
C LYS A 30 -12.77 -6.91 16.53
N ASN A 31 -13.91 -6.69 17.19
CA ASN A 31 -15.20 -6.95 16.58
C ASN A 31 -15.48 -6.02 15.37
N TYR A 32 -15.13 -4.74 15.46
CA TYR A 32 -15.23 -3.83 14.31
C TYR A 32 -14.36 -4.27 13.12
N PHE A 33 -13.13 -4.70 13.37
CA PHE A 33 -12.24 -5.24 12.33
C PHE A 33 -12.86 -6.45 11.65
N LYS A 34 -13.39 -7.39 12.46
CA LYS A 34 -14.05 -8.59 11.95
C LYS A 34 -15.29 -8.24 11.12
N LEU A 35 -16.16 -7.37 11.61
CA LEU A 35 -17.35 -6.93 10.89
C LEU A 35 -17.00 -6.24 9.56
N TRP A 36 -16.02 -5.36 9.55
CA TRP A 36 -15.54 -4.72 8.33
C TRP A 36 -15.03 -5.74 7.32
N PHE A 37 -14.20 -6.67 7.76
CA PHE A 37 -13.61 -7.70 6.91
C PHE A 37 -14.66 -8.69 6.36
N ASP A 38 -15.56 -9.16 7.20
CA ASP A 38 -16.59 -10.14 6.83
C ASP A 38 -17.63 -9.54 5.88
N ASN A 39 -17.97 -8.27 6.06
CA ASN A 39 -18.97 -7.57 5.24
C ASN A 39 -18.37 -6.86 4.00
N LYS A 40 -17.12 -7.13 3.65
CA LYS A 40 -16.46 -6.47 2.51
C LYS A 40 -17.25 -6.54 1.19
N ALA A 41 -17.89 -7.67 0.90
CA ALA A 41 -18.69 -7.84 -0.33
C ALA A 41 -19.91 -6.92 -0.36
N ASN A 42 -20.47 -6.55 0.80
CA ASN A 42 -21.60 -5.62 0.90
C ASN A 42 -21.16 -4.16 0.96
N ASN A 43 -19.98 -3.90 1.55
CA ASN A 43 -19.47 -2.55 1.76
C ASN A 43 -18.69 -2.00 0.58
N TYR A 44 -18.14 -2.88 -0.26
CA TYR A 44 -17.31 -2.55 -1.41
C TYR A 44 -17.91 -3.17 -2.67
N HIS A 45 -18.73 -2.41 -3.35
CA HIS A 45 -19.28 -2.74 -4.65
C HIS A 45 -19.05 -1.56 -5.60
N HIS A 46 -18.48 -1.83 -6.75
CA HIS A 46 -18.24 -0.80 -7.75
C HIS A 46 -19.34 -0.87 -8.81
N SER A 47 -20.06 0.23 -9.02
CA SER A 47 -21.21 0.28 -9.93
C SER A 47 -20.89 0.00 -11.40
N ASP A 48 -19.63 0.23 -11.79
CA ASP A 48 -19.16 0.12 -13.18
C ASP A 48 -18.43 -1.20 -13.47
N SER A 49 -18.40 -2.14 -12.53
CA SER A 49 -17.77 -3.45 -12.70
C SER A 49 -18.45 -4.51 -11.84
N ASP A 50 -18.22 -5.78 -12.20
CA ASP A 50 -18.66 -6.93 -11.40
C ASP A 50 -17.76 -7.20 -10.20
N GLU A 51 -16.73 -6.37 -9.99
CA GLU A 51 -15.80 -6.49 -8.85
C GLU A 51 -16.50 -6.14 -7.54
N THR A 52 -16.33 -7.01 -6.56
CA THR A 52 -16.92 -6.88 -5.23
C THR A 52 -15.89 -7.15 -4.14
N GLY A 53 -16.26 -6.86 -2.92
CA GLY A 53 -15.38 -6.99 -1.77
C GLY A 53 -14.28 -5.94 -1.83
N PHE A 54 -13.04 -6.34 -1.60
CA PHE A 54 -11.89 -5.43 -1.69
C PHE A 54 -11.36 -5.22 -3.11
N LEU A 55 -11.95 -5.88 -4.11
CA LEU A 55 -11.56 -5.71 -5.50
C LEU A 55 -12.17 -4.43 -6.09
N ASN A 56 -11.41 -3.78 -6.96
CA ASN A 56 -11.76 -2.48 -7.51
C ASN A 56 -11.04 -2.26 -8.84
N PRO A 57 -11.67 -1.63 -9.84
CA PRO A 57 -10.97 -1.20 -11.05
C PRO A 57 -9.77 -0.30 -10.78
N PHE A 58 -9.81 0.54 -9.73
CA PHE A 58 -8.72 1.43 -9.36
C PHE A 58 -7.63 0.69 -8.57
N THR A 59 -6.43 0.67 -9.12
CA THR A 59 -5.31 -0.09 -8.56
C THR A 59 -4.80 0.54 -7.26
N ASP A 60 -4.81 1.85 -7.15
CA ASP A 60 -4.44 2.58 -5.93
C ASP A 60 -5.39 2.26 -4.76
N ASP A 61 -6.70 2.21 -5.01
CA ASP A 61 -7.70 1.83 -4.00
C ASP A 61 -7.38 0.46 -3.40
N MET A 62 -7.04 -0.53 -4.25
CA MET A 62 -6.65 -1.86 -3.77
C MET A 62 -5.31 -1.84 -3.01
N CYS A 63 -4.35 -0.99 -3.41
CA CYS A 63 -3.11 -0.82 -2.67
C CYS A 63 -3.36 -0.28 -1.25
N TRP A 64 -4.25 0.70 -1.09
CA TRP A 64 -4.60 1.24 0.22
C TRP A 64 -5.27 0.20 1.11
N ILE A 65 -6.19 -0.58 0.56
CA ILE A 65 -6.80 -1.73 1.28
C ILE A 65 -5.72 -2.74 1.70
N CYS A 66 -4.78 -3.09 0.81
CA CYS A 66 -3.69 -4.01 1.16
C CYS A 66 -2.83 -3.47 2.31
N LEU A 67 -2.47 -2.18 2.31
CA LEU A 67 -1.71 -1.56 3.40
C LEU A 67 -2.47 -1.62 4.72
N THR A 68 -3.77 -1.32 4.72
CA THR A 68 -4.62 -1.42 5.92
C THR A 68 -4.74 -2.87 6.41
N LEU A 69 -4.90 -3.84 5.52
CA LEU A 69 -4.94 -5.26 5.89
C LEU A 69 -3.61 -5.76 6.47
N ILE A 70 -2.48 -5.31 5.92
CA ILE A 70 -1.14 -5.60 6.47
C ILE A 70 -1.02 -5.00 7.87
N HIS A 71 -1.38 -3.73 8.05
CA HIS A 71 -1.37 -3.05 9.35
C HIS A 71 -2.27 -3.77 10.36
N LEU A 72 -3.46 -4.19 9.95
CA LEU A 72 -4.39 -4.93 10.81
C LEU A 72 -3.81 -6.27 11.24
N SER A 73 -3.13 -7.00 10.34
CA SER A 73 -2.43 -8.23 10.68
C SER A 73 -1.26 -7.99 11.64
N GLU A 74 -0.49 -6.93 11.44
CA GLU A 74 0.60 -6.51 12.33
C GLU A 74 0.08 -6.19 13.74
N ALA A 75 -1.04 -5.46 13.84
CA ALA A 75 -1.62 -5.03 15.11
C ALA A 75 -2.29 -6.17 15.90
N THR A 76 -2.95 -7.09 15.22
CA THR A 76 -3.77 -8.15 15.84
C THR A 76 -3.07 -9.51 15.93
N GLY A 77 -2.07 -9.75 15.09
CA GLY A 77 -1.42 -11.05 14.91
C GLY A 77 -2.23 -12.04 14.05
N ASP A 78 -3.40 -11.64 13.53
CA ASP A 78 -4.24 -12.52 12.72
C ASP A 78 -3.77 -12.53 11.26
N ALA A 79 -3.38 -13.71 10.80
CA ALA A 79 -2.84 -13.91 9.45
C ALA A 79 -3.90 -13.81 8.34
N VAL A 80 -5.20 -13.89 8.66
CA VAL A 80 -6.27 -13.81 7.65
C VAL A 80 -6.19 -12.51 6.86
N TYR A 81 -5.86 -11.41 7.51
CA TYR A 81 -5.77 -10.09 6.91
C TYR A 81 -4.61 -9.98 5.91
N ILE A 82 -3.41 -10.36 6.31
CA ILE A 82 -2.25 -10.28 5.40
C ILE A 82 -2.32 -11.30 4.27
N ASN A 83 -2.95 -12.46 4.49
CA ASN A 83 -3.20 -13.43 3.43
C ASN A 83 -4.18 -12.87 2.38
N MET A 84 -5.17 -12.08 2.80
CA MET A 84 -6.05 -11.38 1.88
C MET A 84 -5.28 -10.30 1.10
N ALA A 85 -4.45 -9.49 1.77
CA ALA A 85 -3.60 -8.50 1.09
C ALA A 85 -2.67 -9.15 0.06
N LYS A 86 -2.05 -10.29 0.43
CA LYS A 86 -1.22 -11.08 -0.48
C LYS A 86 -2.01 -11.54 -1.71
N ASN A 87 -3.21 -12.10 -1.50
CA ASN A 87 -4.04 -12.57 -2.59
C ASN A 87 -4.42 -11.43 -3.55
N ILE A 88 -4.85 -10.28 -3.03
CA ILE A 88 -5.20 -9.11 -3.84
C ILE A 88 -3.98 -8.63 -4.63
N TYR A 89 -2.82 -8.54 -3.99
CA TYR A 89 -1.59 -8.13 -4.64
C TYR A 89 -1.21 -9.05 -5.79
N ASP A 90 -1.14 -10.35 -5.52
CA ASP A 90 -0.66 -11.36 -6.48
C ASP A 90 -1.59 -11.52 -7.68
N THR A 91 -2.90 -11.36 -7.48
CA THR A 91 -3.89 -11.69 -8.51
C THR A 91 -4.49 -10.47 -9.21
N HIS A 92 -4.49 -9.29 -8.57
CA HIS A 92 -5.19 -8.12 -9.09
C HIS A 92 -4.36 -6.85 -9.18
N ILE A 93 -3.27 -6.72 -8.42
CA ILE A 93 -2.43 -5.52 -8.47
C ILE A 93 -1.26 -5.71 -9.42
N ILE A 94 -0.34 -6.63 -9.10
CA ILE A 94 0.91 -6.76 -9.88
C ILE A 94 0.68 -7.26 -11.28
N THR A 95 -0.36 -8.04 -11.50
CA THR A 95 -0.77 -8.55 -12.83
C THR A 95 -1.19 -7.43 -13.80
N ARG A 96 -1.49 -6.23 -13.31
CA ARG A 96 -1.82 -5.06 -14.12
C ARG A 96 -0.58 -4.29 -14.58
N ALA A 97 0.60 -4.57 -14.02
CA ALA A 97 1.82 -3.86 -14.39
C ALA A 97 2.12 -4.00 -15.89
N TRP A 98 2.54 -2.91 -16.51
CA TRP A 98 2.91 -2.89 -17.91
C TRP A 98 4.15 -2.03 -18.17
N THR A 99 4.80 -2.25 -19.31
CA THR A 99 6.12 -1.69 -19.64
C THR A 99 6.05 -0.79 -20.88
N ASP A 100 6.74 0.35 -20.82
CA ASP A 100 7.07 1.20 -21.96
C ASP A 100 8.50 1.73 -21.84
N ALA A 101 8.83 2.75 -22.63
CA ALA A 101 10.14 3.40 -22.60
C ALA A 101 10.51 4.03 -21.24
N LYS A 102 9.53 4.30 -20.37
CA LYS A 102 9.73 4.82 -19.01
C LYS A 102 9.93 3.72 -17.96
N GLY A 103 9.86 2.46 -18.36
CA GLY A 103 9.97 1.32 -17.46
C GLY A 103 8.63 0.66 -17.15
N THR A 104 8.64 -0.26 -16.18
CA THR A 104 7.46 -1.02 -15.75
C THR A 104 6.81 -0.40 -14.53
N GLY A 105 5.50 -0.18 -14.56
CA GLY A 105 4.75 0.37 -13.45
C GLY A 105 3.27 -0.02 -13.48
N LEU A 106 2.57 0.25 -12.40
CA LEU A 106 1.16 -0.04 -12.21
C LEU A 106 0.28 1.05 -12.84
N PRO A 107 -0.76 0.69 -13.60
CA PRO A 107 -1.75 1.65 -14.09
C PRO A 107 -2.65 2.12 -12.94
N TRP A 108 -3.18 3.33 -13.06
CA TRP A 108 -4.14 3.86 -12.10
C TRP A 108 -5.43 3.04 -12.04
N LYS A 109 -5.94 2.65 -13.21
CA LYS A 109 -7.19 1.91 -13.35
C LYS A 109 -7.02 0.78 -14.39
N SER A 110 -7.85 -0.24 -14.31
CA SER A 110 -7.77 -1.42 -15.21
C SER A 110 -7.90 -1.09 -16.68
N ASP A 111 -8.65 -0.05 -17.04
CA ASP A 111 -8.88 0.44 -18.41
C ASP A 111 -8.11 1.72 -18.76
N ASP A 112 -7.27 2.23 -17.85
CA ASP A 112 -6.45 3.43 -18.02
C ASP A 112 -4.96 3.07 -17.87
N LYS A 113 -4.17 3.43 -18.86
CA LYS A 113 -2.72 3.18 -18.86
C LYS A 113 -1.88 4.29 -18.23
N SER A 114 -2.50 5.30 -17.61
CA SER A 114 -1.76 6.29 -16.83
C SER A 114 -1.10 5.63 -15.63
N ARG A 115 0.16 5.94 -15.38
CA ARG A 115 0.96 5.42 -14.26
C ARG A 115 1.45 6.58 -13.43
N ASN A 116 0.87 6.73 -12.28
CA ASN A 116 1.02 7.87 -11.40
C ASN A 116 1.62 7.47 -10.04
N ALA A 117 1.96 8.46 -9.22
CA ALA A 117 2.57 8.24 -7.93
C ALA A 117 1.58 7.65 -6.92
N CYS A 118 0.29 8.02 -7.00
CA CYS A 118 -0.73 7.52 -6.06
C CYS A 118 -0.95 6.01 -6.16
N THR A 119 -0.57 5.39 -7.27
CA THR A 119 -0.64 3.94 -7.49
C THR A 119 0.70 3.26 -7.23
N ASN A 120 1.77 3.80 -7.83
CA ASN A 120 3.07 3.13 -7.82
C ASN A 120 3.78 3.21 -6.46
N SER A 121 3.59 4.31 -5.71
CA SER A 121 4.17 4.43 -4.37
C SER A 121 3.56 3.44 -3.37
N PRO A 122 2.23 3.36 -3.19
CA PRO A 122 1.66 2.34 -2.31
C PRO A 122 1.87 0.91 -2.85
N GLY A 123 1.87 0.68 -4.17
CA GLY A 123 2.19 -0.63 -4.73
C GLY A 123 3.61 -1.10 -4.37
N CYS A 124 4.60 -0.21 -4.48
CA CYS A 124 5.97 -0.47 -4.03
C CYS A 124 6.03 -0.79 -2.52
N LEU A 125 5.29 -0.05 -1.70
CA LEU A 125 5.24 -0.27 -0.26
C LEU A 125 4.58 -1.60 0.11
N VAL A 126 3.48 -1.96 -0.57
CA VAL A 126 2.82 -3.28 -0.38
C VAL A 126 3.79 -4.41 -0.70
N ALA A 127 4.47 -4.37 -1.85
CA ALA A 127 5.45 -5.38 -2.25
C ALA A 127 6.58 -5.53 -1.21
N ALA A 128 7.16 -4.42 -0.74
CA ALA A 128 8.19 -4.42 0.28
C ALA A 128 7.72 -5.02 1.62
N LYS A 129 6.49 -4.70 2.05
CA LYS A 129 5.91 -5.26 3.27
C LYS A 129 5.59 -6.76 3.12
N LEU A 130 5.09 -7.20 1.96
CA LEU A 130 4.85 -8.62 1.67
C LEU A 130 6.16 -9.41 1.67
N TYR A 131 7.24 -8.87 1.09
CA TYR A 131 8.57 -9.47 1.17
C TYR A 131 9.02 -9.66 2.60
N ARG A 132 8.88 -8.65 3.45
CA ARG A 132 9.27 -8.74 4.87
C ARG A 132 8.49 -9.81 5.64
N LYS A 133 7.27 -10.08 5.23
CA LYS A 133 6.42 -11.09 5.91
C LYS A 133 6.62 -12.50 5.38
N PHE A 134 6.67 -12.66 4.08
CA PHE A 134 6.66 -13.98 3.43
C PHE A 134 8.01 -14.37 2.82
N GLY A 135 8.92 -13.42 2.66
CA GLY A 135 10.06 -13.62 1.78
C GLY A 135 9.62 -13.67 0.32
N GLY A 136 10.33 -14.42 -0.50
CA GLY A 136 10.04 -14.60 -1.92
C GLY A 136 10.64 -13.49 -2.78
N GLU A 137 11.61 -13.85 -3.63
CA GLU A 137 12.36 -12.90 -4.45
C GLU A 137 11.45 -12.04 -5.34
N ASN A 138 10.33 -12.59 -5.82
CA ASN A 138 9.35 -11.88 -6.63
C ASN A 138 8.85 -10.57 -5.97
N TYR A 139 8.55 -10.56 -4.67
CA TYR A 139 8.09 -9.32 -4.00
C TYR A 139 9.18 -8.25 -3.91
N LEU A 140 10.44 -8.68 -3.70
CA LEU A 140 11.56 -7.75 -3.68
C LEU A 140 11.84 -7.20 -5.08
N GLU A 141 11.75 -8.04 -6.12
CA GLU A 141 11.87 -7.63 -7.51
C GLU A 141 10.76 -6.65 -7.90
N ASP A 142 9.51 -6.92 -7.53
CA ASP A 142 8.37 -6.02 -7.75
C ASP A 142 8.60 -4.66 -7.07
N ALA A 143 9.00 -4.67 -5.79
CA ALA A 143 9.26 -3.44 -5.05
C ALA A 143 10.40 -2.62 -5.70
N LYS A 144 11.49 -3.28 -6.11
CA LYS A 144 12.61 -2.64 -6.83
C LYS A 144 12.20 -2.13 -8.21
N MET A 145 11.34 -2.86 -8.92
CA MET A 145 10.82 -2.47 -10.22
C MET A 145 9.98 -1.20 -10.12
N LEU A 146 9.02 -1.17 -9.18
CA LEU A 146 8.17 0.01 -8.95
C LEU A 146 8.97 1.20 -8.43
N TYR A 147 9.94 0.98 -7.54
CA TYR A 147 10.90 2.01 -7.11
C TYR A 147 11.64 2.62 -8.31
N LYS A 148 12.20 1.79 -9.19
CA LYS A 148 12.92 2.25 -10.39
C LYS A 148 12.03 3.10 -11.29
N TYR A 149 10.77 2.68 -11.47
CA TYR A 149 9.80 3.46 -12.24
C TYR A 149 9.56 4.84 -11.61
N ILE A 150 9.33 4.91 -10.30
CA ILE A 150 9.09 6.18 -9.60
C ILE A 150 10.32 7.09 -9.71
N VAL A 151 11.51 6.58 -9.43
CA VAL A 151 12.75 7.37 -9.49
C VAL A 151 13.05 7.84 -10.91
N GLY A 152 12.82 7.02 -11.92
CA GLY A 152 13.13 7.33 -13.31
C GLY A 152 12.09 8.23 -14.00
N SER A 153 10.86 8.28 -13.51
CA SER A 153 9.76 8.92 -14.23
C SER A 153 8.97 9.96 -13.43
N LEU A 154 8.90 9.82 -12.10
CA LEU A 154 8.03 10.63 -11.26
C LEU A 154 8.80 11.50 -10.25
N LEU A 155 9.95 11.04 -9.76
CA LEU A 155 10.74 11.77 -8.77
C LEU A 155 11.54 12.89 -9.43
N LYS A 156 11.41 14.11 -8.92
CA LYS A 156 12.19 15.27 -9.34
C LYS A 156 13.45 15.45 -8.49
N SER A 157 14.37 16.26 -8.99
CA SER A 157 15.67 16.51 -8.33
C SER A 157 15.53 17.22 -6.98
N ASP A 158 14.44 17.95 -6.77
CA ASP A 158 14.11 18.62 -5.51
C ASP A 158 13.45 17.70 -4.46
N GLY A 159 13.16 16.45 -4.80
CA GLY A 159 12.51 15.49 -3.92
C GLY A 159 11.00 15.37 -4.12
N ARG A 160 10.41 16.18 -4.97
CA ARG A 160 9.00 16.11 -5.31
C ARG A 160 8.70 14.84 -6.10
N VAL A 161 7.77 14.03 -5.61
CA VAL A 161 7.18 12.92 -6.38
C VAL A 161 5.97 13.47 -7.13
N GLU A 162 6.02 13.43 -8.46
CA GLU A 162 4.97 14.02 -9.31
C GLU A 162 3.66 13.24 -9.29
N GLU A 163 2.72 13.94 -9.22
CA GLU A 163 1.33 14.30 -9.25
C GLU A 163 1.24 15.58 -8.47
N PRO A 164 0.12 16.35 -8.42
CA PRO A 164 0.12 17.52 -7.55
C PRO A 164 0.81 17.10 -6.25
N PRO A 165 1.83 17.82 -5.75
CA PRO A 165 2.69 17.33 -4.68
C PRO A 165 1.91 17.23 -3.37
N LEU A 166 1.15 16.15 -3.27
CA LEU A 166 0.33 15.83 -2.12
C LEU A 166 1.19 15.11 -1.10
N THR A 167 1.02 15.47 0.16
CA THR A 167 1.83 14.92 1.26
C THR A 167 1.78 13.40 1.35
N TYR A 168 0.65 12.77 0.97
CA TYR A 168 0.52 11.33 1.00
C TYR A 168 1.41 10.61 -0.03
N THR A 169 1.60 11.17 -1.24
CA THR A 169 2.47 10.56 -2.25
C THR A 169 3.92 10.62 -1.81
N GLN A 170 4.34 11.74 -1.20
CA GLN A 170 5.66 11.90 -0.63
C GLN A 170 5.89 10.91 0.52
N GLY A 171 4.99 10.89 1.50
CA GLY A 171 5.09 10.04 2.67
C GLY A 171 5.10 8.55 2.31
N THR A 172 4.23 8.13 1.39
CA THR A 172 4.14 6.72 0.97
C THR A 172 5.40 6.26 0.24
N PHE A 173 5.94 7.09 -0.67
CA PHE A 173 7.19 6.75 -1.35
C PHE A 173 8.39 6.79 -0.40
N GLY A 174 8.45 7.77 0.49
CA GLY A 174 9.48 7.83 1.54
C GLY A 174 9.49 6.58 2.41
N GLU A 175 8.32 6.10 2.82
CA GLU A 175 8.19 4.86 3.59
C GLU A 175 8.57 3.62 2.75
N ALA A 176 8.20 3.55 1.48
CA ALA A 176 8.61 2.47 0.58
C ALA A 176 10.16 2.40 0.48
N CYS A 177 10.80 3.55 0.33
CA CYS A 177 12.27 3.65 0.34
C CYS A 177 12.86 3.19 1.67
N ARG A 178 12.29 3.59 2.82
CA ARG A 178 12.71 3.15 4.13
C ARG A 178 12.59 1.62 4.28
N GLN A 179 11.52 1.02 3.81
CA GLN A 179 11.34 -0.44 3.82
C GLN A 179 12.39 -1.14 2.96
N LEU A 180 12.66 -0.66 1.74
CA LEU A 180 13.69 -1.20 0.86
C LEU A 180 15.09 -1.10 1.51
N TYR A 181 15.40 0.02 2.18
CA TYR A 181 16.64 0.14 2.94
C TYR A 181 16.75 -0.92 4.06
N HIS A 182 15.70 -1.14 4.83
CA HIS A 182 15.71 -2.17 5.87
C HIS A 182 15.90 -3.58 5.33
N ILE A 183 15.40 -3.84 4.12
CA ILE A 183 15.53 -5.14 3.46
C ILE A 183 16.95 -5.34 2.89
N THR A 184 17.48 -4.34 2.16
CA THR A 184 18.67 -4.50 1.34
C THR A 184 19.95 -3.94 1.97
N GLN A 185 19.81 -3.01 2.93
CA GLN A 185 20.89 -2.20 3.52
C GLN A 185 21.58 -1.25 2.52
N GLU A 186 21.01 -1.09 1.33
CA GLU A 186 21.53 -0.17 0.31
C GLU A 186 21.22 1.28 0.66
N ARG A 187 22.24 2.08 0.94
CA ARG A 187 22.09 3.49 1.38
C ARG A 187 21.38 4.41 0.39
N GLU A 188 21.29 4.02 -0.86
CA GLU A 188 20.58 4.80 -1.86
C GLU A 188 19.10 4.97 -1.51
N TYR A 189 18.45 3.91 -1.06
CA TYR A 189 17.03 3.99 -0.65
C TYR A 189 16.83 4.97 0.51
N MET A 190 17.70 4.98 1.51
CA MET A 190 17.61 5.94 2.62
C MET A 190 17.79 7.38 2.13
N ARG A 191 18.77 7.63 1.25
CA ARG A 191 18.97 8.97 0.66
C ARG A 191 17.74 9.45 -0.12
N LYS A 192 17.03 8.54 -0.80
CA LYS A 192 15.77 8.90 -1.50
C LYS A 192 14.64 9.19 -0.51
N ALA A 193 14.52 8.41 0.56
CA ALA A 193 13.56 8.69 1.63
C ALA A 193 13.80 10.08 2.24
N GLU A 194 15.04 10.40 2.59
CA GLU A 194 15.41 11.71 3.14
C GLU A 194 15.11 12.86 2.16
N LEU A 195 15.46 12.70 0.88
CA LEU A 195 15.19 13.69 -0.15
C LEU A 195 13.69 14.02 -0.26
N VAL A 196 12.86 12.99 -0.29
CA VAL A 196 11.40 13.12 -0.43
C VAL A 196 10.76 13.73 0.81
N ILE A 197 11.21 13.33 2.01
CA ILE A 197 10.69 13.88 3.27
C ILE A 197 11.10 15.34 3.44
N ASN A 198 12.33 15.69 3.12
CA ASN A 198 12.81 17.08 3.20
C ASN A 198 12.06 18.03 2.26
N TYR A 199 11.52 17.51 1.13
CA TYR A 199 10.64 18.31 0.28
C TYR A 199 9.30 18.65 0.94
N THR A 200 8.82 17.81 1.85
CA THR A 200 7.51 17.99 2.52
C THR A 200 7.58 18.86 3.77
N MET A 201 8.76 19.07 4.32
CA MET A 201 8.98 19.82 5.55
C MET A 201 9.31 21.30 5.26
#